data_85f885c2117ca753d55042efad405a4f
#
_entry.id   85f885c2117ca753d55042efad405a4f
#
_cell.length_a   1.000
_cell.length_b   1.000
_cell.length_c   1.000
_cell.angle_alpha   90.00
_cell.angle_beta   90.00
_cell.angle_gamma   90.00
#
_symmetry.space_group_name_H-M   'P 1'
#
loop_
_entity.id
_entity.type
_entity.pdbx_description
1 polymer ?
#
loop_
_entity_poly.entity_id
_entity_poly.type
_entity_poly.pdbx_seq_one_letter_code
_entity_poly.pdbx_strand_id
1 'polypeptide(L)'
;MAHFAELNSSKVVLQVIVVSNTDVDANGGDESVAAENFVATIVPYGTGGASWKQTSYNNNFRKQFASQGYSYDADKDMFILPKPYSSWSLNSDGDWKAPVTYPNDVEENSLIVFVTWDEDNSKWLGATWSDNRMNEGTEVNYEWNASGLSWTEL
;
A
#
# COMPACT_ATOMS: atom_id res chain seq x y z
N MET A 1 -1.43 2.21 22.75
CA MET A 1 -1.49 0.77 22.44
C MET A 1 -0.60 0.51 21.25
N ALA A 2 0.24 -0.51 21.32
CA ALA A 2 1.12 -0.92 20.24
C ALA A 2 0.44 -1.99 19.35
N HIS A 3 0.82 -2.06 18.11
CA HIS A 3 0.27 -2.98 17.12
C HIS A 3 1.37 -3.91 16.60
N PHE A 4 1.04 -5.17 16.42
CA PHE A 4 1.97 -6.18 15.93
C PHE A 4 1.33 -6.98 14.79
N ALA A 5 2.07 -7.09 13.69
CA ALA A 5 1.70 -7.88 12.52
C ALA A 5 2.27 -9.29 12.64
N GLU A 6 1.43 -10.31 12.54
CA GLU A 6 1.86 -11.69 12.35
C GLU A 6 2.26 -11.90 10.89
N LEU A 7 3.46 -12.42 10.69
CA LEU A 7 4.00 -12.71 9.37
C LEU A 7 4.11 -14.22 9.14
N ASN A 8 3.80 -14.67 7.94
CA ASN A 8 4.10 -16.03 7.52
C ASN A 8 5.59 -16.20 7.15
N SER A 9 6.00 -17.40 6.74
CA SER A 9 7.36 -17.69 6.31
C SER A 9 7.82 -16.89 5.09
N SER A 10 6.88 -16.42 4.26
CA SER A 10 7.15 -15.54 3.10
C SER A 10 7.08 -14.06 3.45
N LYS A 11 7.04 -13.70 4.74
CA LYS A 11 6.93 -12.32 5.25
C LYS A 11 5.64 -11.59 4.86
N VAL A 12 4.58 -12.32 4.56
CA VAL A 12 3.26 -11.74 4.30
C VAL A 12 2.47 -11.62 5.60
N VAL A 13 1.82 -10.49 5.81
CA VAL A 13 0.99 -10.19 6.98
C VAL A 13 -0.28 -11.03 6.97
N LEU A 14 -0.48 -11.81 8.02
CA LEU A 14 -1.66 -12.65 8.23
C LEU A 14 -2.74 -11.92 9.02
N GLN A 15 -2.33 -11.20 10.07
CA GLN A 15 -3.20 -10.40 10.92
C GLN A 15 -2.41 -9.32 11.66
N VAL A 16 -3.12 -8.37 12.26
CA VAL A 16 -2.56 -7.38 13.18
C VAL A 16 -3.31 -7.45 14.51
N ILE A 17 -2.56 -7.48 15.60
CA ILE A 17 -3.09 -7.49 16.97
C ILE A 17 -2.68 -6.22 17.72
N VAL A 18 -3.33 -5.99 18.84
CA VAL A 18 -3.06 -4.87 19.75
C VAL A 18 -2.48 -5.41 21.06
N VAL A 19 -1.39 -4.78 21.53
CA VAL A 19 -0.71 -5.08 22.78
C VAL A 19 -0.64 -3.83 23.64
N SER A 20 -0.68 -3.97 24.95
CA SER A 20 -0.51 -2.85 25.89
C SER A 20 0.86 -2.23 25.76
N ASN A 21 0.96 -0.88 25.75
CA ASN A 21 2.26 -0.20 25.78
C ASN A 21 3.08 -0.59 27.02
N THR A 22 2.42 -0.78 28.16
CA THR A 22 3.11 -1.20 29.40
C THR A 22 3.83 -2.53 29.22
N ASP A 23 3.21 -3.48 28.51
CA ASP A 23 3.83 -4.78 28.25
C ASP A 23 4.97 -4.66 27.24
N VAL A 24 4.83 -3.80 26.23
CA VAL A 24 5.88 -3.53 25.25
C VAL A 24 7.09 -2.87 25.93
N ASP A 25 6.86 -1.82 26.75
CA ASP A 25 7.92 -1.13 27.50
C ASP A 25 8.66 -2.05 28.45
N ALA A 26 7.97 -2.94 29.13
CA ALA A 26 8.55 -3.94 30.03
C ALA A 26 9.39 -5.01 29.29
N ASN A 27 9.20 -5.16 27.99
CA ASN A 27 9.84 -6.18 27.16
C ASN A 27 10.76 -5.58 26.06
N GLY A 28 11.35 -4.42 26.32
CA GLY A 28 12.39 -3.83 25.46
C GLY A 28 11.94 -2.59 24.67
N GLY A 29 10.68 -2.20 24.76
CA GLY A 29 10.16 -0.99 24.13
C GLY A 29 9.80 -1.15 22.65
N ASP A 30 9.39 -0.02 22.06
CA ASP A 30 8.99 0.04 20.66
C ASP A 30 10.11 -0.41 19.69
N GLU A 31 9.69 -1.03 18.60
CA GLU A 31 10.54 -1.53 17.51
C GLU A 31 11.57 -2.60 17.93
N SER A 32 11.57 -3.05 19.20
CA SER A 32 12.55 -4.00 19.68
C SER A 32 12.22 -5.45 19.29
N VAL A 33 13.27 -6.20 18.98
CA VAL A 33 13.17 -7.67 18.78
C VAL A 33 12.68 -8.35 20.05
N ALA A 34 13.01 -7.80 21.23
CA ALA A 34 12.56 -8.36 22.51
C ALA A 34 11.03 -8.28 22.66
N ALA A 35 10.42 -7.14 22.31
CA ALA A 35 8.98 -6.99 22.33
C ALA A 35 8.28 -7.91 21.30
N GLU A 36 8.87 -8.05 20.11
CA GLU A 36 8.35 -8.97 19.06
C GLU A 36 8.39 -10.42 19.52
N ASN A 37 9.48 -10.84 20.18
CA ASN A 37 9.62 -12.17 20.76
C ASN A 37 8.67 -12.39 21.94
N PHE A 38 8.48 -11.37 22.79
CA PHE A 38 7.50 -11.43 23.89
C PHE A 38 6.08 -11.68 23.33
N VAL A 39 5.66 -10.97 22.29
CA VAL A 39 4.36 -11.19 21.65
C VAL A 39 4.21 -12.64 21.18
N ALA A 40 5.26 -13.23 20.62
CA ALA A 40 5.25 -14.64 20.22
C ALA A 40 5.04 -15.62 21.38
N THR A 41 5.37 -15.23 22.62
CA THR A 41 5.14 -16.06 23.81
C THR A 41 3.72 -15.99 24.37
N ILE A 42 3.06 -14.82 24.23
CA ILE A 42 1.72 -14.59 24.78
C ILE A 42 0.60 -14.83 23.78
N VAL A 43 0.89 -14.68 22.50
CA VAL A 43 -0.05 -14.94 21.41
C VAL A 43 0.55 -16.02 20.52
N PRO A 44 0.07 -17.26 20.61
CA PRO A 44 0.53 -18.33 19.72
C PRO A 44 0.27 -17.96 18.27
N TYR A 45 1.21 -18.33 17.40
CA TYR A 45 1.02 -18.15 15.95
C TYR A 45 -0.25 -18.85 15.49
N GLY A 46 -1.02 -18.15 14.64
CA GLY A 46 -2.06 -18.78 13.85
C GLY A 46 -1.47 -19.76 12.82
N THR A 47 -2.31 -20.45 12.09
CA THR A 47 -1.87 -21.37 11.04
C THR A 47 -1.05 -20.62 9.97
N GLY A 48 0.23 -20.93 9.88
CA GLY A 48 1.16 -20.34 8.93
C GLY A 48 1.96 -19.15 9.44
N GLY A 49 1.74 -18.69 10.68
CA GLY A 49 2.57 -17.65 11.31
C GLY A 49 3.99 -18.13 11.59
N ALA A 50 4.97 -17.22 11.45
CA ALA A 50 6.39 -17.51 11.65
C ALA A 50 7.12 -16.44 12.47
N SER A 51 6.62 -15.20 12.50
CA SER A 51 7.22 -14.10 13.26
C SER A 51 6.22 -12.98 13.51
N TRP A 52 6.53 -12.14 14.48
CA TRP A 52 5.83 -10.90 14.76
C TRP A 52 6.70 -9.70 14.39
N LYS A 53 6.09 -8.65 13.89
CA LYS A 53 6.72 -7.35 13.64
C LYS A 53 5.82 -6.23 14.13
N GLN A 54 6.37 -5.32 14.95
CA GLN A 54 5.60 -4.15 15.37
C GLN A 54 5.30 -3.27 14.17
N THR A 55 4.12 -2.64 14.16
CA THR A 55 3.69 -1.69 13.12
C THR A 55 3.11 -0.44 13.77
N SER A 56 3.31 0.72 13.15
CA SER A 56 2.86 2.00 13.68
C SER A 56 1.52 2.42 13.10
N TYR A 57 0.51 2.58 13.96
CA TYR A 57 -0.81 3.07 13.54
C TYR A 57 -0.74 4.47 12.89
N ASN A 58 0.20 5.31 13.34
CA ASN A 58 0.40 6.66 12.83
C ASN A 58 1.52 6.75 11.77
N ASN A 59 2.00 5.63 11.25
CA ASN A 59 3.08 5.56 10.26
C ASN A 59 4.40 6.22 10.72
N ASN A 60 4.71 6.17 12.02
CA ASN A 60 5.92 6.79 12.60
C ASN A 60 7.18 6.01 12.26
N PHE A 61 7.05 4.70 12.01
CA PHE A 61 8.15 3.80 11.62
C PHE A 61 7.63 2.72 10.68
N ARG A 62 8.57 2.03 9.99
CA ARG A 62 8.31 0.95 9.04
C ARG A 62 7.36 1.35 7.92
N LYS A 63 7.49 2.63 7.48
CA LYS A 63 6.81 3.27 6.36
C LYS A 63 5.30 3.47 6.60
N GLN A 64 4.56 2.42 6.91
CA GLN A 64 3.11 2.46 7.00
C GLN A 64 2.54 1.39 7.93
N PHE A 65 1.30 1.61 8.35
CA PHE A 65 0.57 0.62 9.14
C PHE A 65 0.35 -0.66 8.33
N ALA A 66 0.68 -1.79 8.94
CA ALA A 66 0.51 -3.09 8.30
C ALA A 66 -0.98 -3.49 8.21
N SER A 67 -1.32 -4.14 7.11
CA SER A 67 -2.62 -4.76 6.92
C SER A 67 -2.46 -6.16 6.35
N GLN A 68 -3.49 -6.99 6.50
CA GLN A 68 -3.49 -8.34 5.94
C GLN A 68 -3.16 -8.31 4.44
N GLY A 69 -2.27 -9.19 4.03
CA GLY A 69 -1.79 -9.28 2.64
C GLY A 69 -0.61 -8.37 2.30
N TYR A 70 -0.22 -7.42 3.18
CA TYR A 70 1.02 -6.66 3.00
C TYR A 70 2.22 -7.58 3.16
N SER A 71 3.35 -7.22 2.55
CA SER A 71 4.64 -7.87 2.77
C SER A 71 5.54 -7.02 3.66
N TYR A 72 6.46 -7.67 4.39
CA TYR A 72 7.50 -6.99 5.15
C TYR A 72 8.86 -7.19 4.48
N ASP A 73 9.48 -6.08 4.08
CA ASP A 73 10.85 -6.02 3.57
C ASP A 73 11.80 -5.85 4.75
N ALA A 74 12.58 -6.90 5.04
CA ALA A 74 13.49 -6.91 6.19
C ALA A 74 14.76 -6.09 5.94
N ASP A 75 15.18 -5.90 4.69
CA ASP A 75 16.37 -5.15 4.34
C ASP A 75 16.14 -3.64 4.47
N LYS A 76 14.91 -3.21 4.20
CA LYS A 76 14.49 -1.81 4.28
C LYS A 76 13.73 -1.49 5.56
N ASP A 77 13.41 -2.49 6.38
CA ASP A 77 12.57 -2.41 7.58
C ASP A 77 11.24 -1.68 7.32
N MET A 78 10.47 -2.15 6.32
CA MET A 78 9.22 -1.51 5.95
C MET A 78 8.11 -2.49 5.54
N PHE A 79 6.86 -2.09 5.76
CA PHE A 79 5.69 -2.77 5.22
C PHE A 79 5.36 -2.23 3.83
N ILE A 80 5.04 -3.13 2.91
CA ILE A 80 4.79 -2.84 1.49
C ILE A 80 3.41 -3.37 1.13
N LEU A 81 2.62 -2.56 0.42
CA LEU A 81 1.32 -2.95 -0.10
C LEU A 81 1.44 -4.14 -1.06
N PRO A 82 0.38 -4.94 -1.20
CA PRO A 82 0.32 -5.93 -2.27
C PRO A 82 0.58 -5.28 -3.63
N LYS A 83 1.26 -6.01 -4.52
CA LYS A 83 1.53 -5.55 -5.89
C LYS A 83 0.20 -5.33 -6.62
N PRO A 84 -0.13 -4.11 -7.09
CA PRO A 84 -1.43 -3.84 -7.69
C PRO A 84 -1.58 -4.45 -9.09
N TYR A 85 -0.50 -4.44 -9.89
CA TYR A 85 -0.48 -4.93 -11.26
C TYR A 85 0.84 -5.63 -11.57
N SER A 86 0.83 -6.63 -12.45
CA SER A 86 2.01 -7.43 -12.76
C SER A 86 3.13 -6.64 -13.41
N SER A 87 2.80 -5.60 -14.19
CA SER A 87 3.76 -4.72 -14.86
C SER A 87 4.45 -3.72 -13.93
N TRP A 88 3.86 -3.42 -12.76
CA TRP A 88 4.40 -2.40 -11.87
C TRP A 88 5.68 -2.86 -11.17
N SER A 89 6.58 -1.93 -10.89
CA SER A 89 7.83 -2.17 -10.17
C SER A 89 7.87 -1.41 -8.85
N LEU A 90 8.58 -1.98 -7.86
CA LEU A 90 8.77 -1.35 -6.57
C LEU A 90 10.00 -0.42 -6.62
N ASN A 91 9.83 0.85 -6.22
CA ASN A 91 10.94 1.79 -6.12
C ASN A 91 11.73 1.62 -4.80
N SER A 92 12.78 2.43 -4.62
CA SER A 92 13.60 2.43 -3.40
C SER A 92 12.80 2.75 -2.14
N ASP A 93 11.75 3.56 -2.27
CA ASP A 93 10.95 4.04 -1.14
C ASP A 93 9.82 3.06 -0.77
N GLY A 94 9.74 1.92 -1.48
CA GLY A 94 8.71 0.91 -1.25
C GLY A 94 7.33 1.28 -1.82
N ASP A 95 7.29 2.12 -2.87
CA ASP A 95 6.08 2.44 -3.61
C ASP A 95 6.03 1.70 -4.93
N TRP A 96 4.85 1.21 -5.28
CA TRP A 96 4.61 0.62 -6.59
C TRP A 96 4.48 1.72 -7.65
N LYS A 97 5.20 1.54 -8.75
CA LYS A 97 5.21 2.45 -9.89
C LYS A 97 4.83 1.72 -11.16
N ALA A 98 3.89 2.31 -11.89
CA ALA A 98 3.56 1.87 -13.24
C ALA A 98 4.75 2.08 -14.18
N PRO A 99 4.88 1.30 -15.27
CA PRO A 99 5.92 1.53 -16.29
C PRO A 99 5.75 2.86 -17.01
N VAL A 100 4.55 3.43 -17.02
CA VAL A 100 4.25 4.76 -17.56
C VAL A 100 3.94 5.70 -16.39
N THR A 101 4.59 6.85 -16.36
CA THR A 101 4.40 7.86 -15.30
C THR A 101 2.92 8.26 -15.19
N TYR A 102 2.44 8.35 -13.95
CA TYR A 102 1.09 8.81 -13.66
C TYR A 102 0.87 10.22 -14.23
N PRO A 103 -0.28 10.49 -14.87
CA PRO A 103 -0.58 11.80 -15.42
C PRO A 103 -0.52 12.90 -14.36
N ASN A 104 0.37 13.87 -14.55
CA ASN A 104 0.52 15.00 -13.61
C ASN A 104 -0.62 16.01 -13.70
N ASP A 105 -1.43 15.91 -14.72
CA ASP A 105 -2.45 16.90 -15.11
C ASP A 105 -3.81 16.67 -14.43
N VAL A 106 -3.88 15.69 -13.54
CA VAL A 106 -5.14 15.29 -12.90
C VAL A 106 -5.53 16.24 -11.77
N GLU A 107 -4.59 17.02 -11.22
CA GLU A 107 -4.81 17.77 -9.98
C GLU A 107 -5.21 19.24 -10.16
N GLU A 108 -4.88 19.92 -11.24
CA GLU A 108 -5.09 21.39 -11.31
C GLU A 108 -6.13 21.93 -12.29
N ASN A 109 -6.45 21.23 -13.39
CA ASN A 109 -7.43 21.71 -14.38
C ASN A 109 -8.13 20.60 -15.17
N SER A 110 -8.05 19.38 -14.73
CA SER A 110 -8.51 18.24 -15.49
C SER A 110 -10.02 18.08 -15.41
N LEU A 111 -10.67 18.01 -16.55
CA LEU A 111 -12.03 17.49 -16.69
C LEU A 111 -12.09 15.99 -16.35
N ILE A 112 -10.91 15.33 -16.23
CA ILE A 112 -10.81 13.92 -15.91
C ILE A 112 -11.05 13.71 -14.41
N VAL A 113 -12.13 13.05 -14.08
CA VAL A 113 -12.58 12.82 -12.70
C VAL A 113 -12.12 11.46 -12.17
N PHE A 114 -11.81 10.53 -13.07
CA PHE A 114 -11.43 9.18 -12.73
C PHE A 114 -10.28 8.71 -13.60
N VAL A 115 -9.22 8.16 -12.96
CA VAL A 115 -8.05 7.63 -13.67
C VAL A 115 -7.81 6.19 -13.24
N THR A 116 -7.59 5.30 -14.20
CA THR A 116 -7.30 3.89 -13.98
C THR A 116 -6.15 3.40 -14.85
N TRP A 117 -5.48 2.34 -14.42
CA TRP A 117 -4.43 1.68 -15.19
C TRP A 117 -5.01 0.55 -16.02
N ASP A 118 -4.74 0.56 -17.31
CA ASP A 118 -5.01 -0.55 -18.24
C ASP A 118 -3.75 -1.40 -18.34
N GLU A 119 -3.77 -2.55 -17.66
CA GLU A 119 -2.64 -3.46 -17.59
C GLU A 119 -2.34 -4.12 -18.94
N ASP A 120 -3.37 -4.46 -19.70
CA ASP A 120 -3.22 -5.18 -20.97
C ASP A 120 -2.54 -4.32 -22.04
N ASN A 121 -2.83 -3.02 -22.04
CA ASN A 121 -2.27 -2.06 -22.99
C ASN A 121 -1.16 -1.18 -22.38
N SER A 122 -0.85 -1.35 -21.10
CA SER A 122 0.18 -0.59 -20.37
C SER A 122 0.03 0.92 -20.50
N LYS A 123 -1.18 1.42 -20.22
CA LYS A 123 -1.51 2.85 -20.35
C LYS A 123 -2.48 3.32 -19.26
N TRP A 124 -2.51 4.64 -19.05
CA TRP A 124 -3.51 5.28 -18.19
C TRP A 124 -4.75 5.63 -19.00
N LEU A 125 -5.91 5.26 -18.48
CA LEU A 125 -7.21 5.65 -18.98
C LEU A 125 -7.85 6.64 -18.03
N GLY A 126 -8.59 7.61 -18.59
CA GLY A 126 -9.34 8.60 -17.85
C GLY A 126 -10.80 8.61 -18.25
N ALA A 127 -11.66 9.05 -17.36
CA ALA A 127 -13.07 9.27 -17.66
C ALA A 127 -13.58 10.57 -17.05
N THR A 128 -14.55 11.18 -17.73
CA THR A 128 -15.34 12.30 -17.22
C THR A 128 -16.81 12.12 -17.63
N TRP A 129 -17.68 12.96 -17.11
CA TRP A 129 -19.10 12.98 -17.45
C TRP A 129 -19.49 14.38 -17.95
N SER A 130 -20.37 14.45 -18.94
CA SER A 130 -20.72 15.69 -19.65
C SER A 130 -21.34 16.78 -18.75
N ASP A 131 -21.86 16.42 -17.58
CA ASP A 131 -22.45 17.36 -16.61
C ASP A 131 -21.57 17.62 -15.37
N ASN A 132 -20.31 17.17 -15.38
CA ASN A 132 -19.35 17.25 -14.27
C ASN A 132 -19.82 16.59 -12.96
N ARG A 133 -20.81 15.70 -13.03
CA ARG A 133 -21.29 14.91 -11.90
C ARG A 133 -21.00 13.45 -12.14
N MET A 134 -20.39 12.82 -11.14
CA MET A 134 -20.04 11.41 -11.22
C MET A 134 -21.30 10.57 -11.46
N ASN A 135 -21.33 9.81 -12.58
CA ASN A 135 -22.42 8.96 -13.03
C ASN A 135 -23.69 9.70 -13.54
N GLU A 136 -23.61 11.00 -13.84
CA GLU A 136 -24.68 11.74 -14.51
C GLU A 136 -24.19 12.24 -15.88
N GLY A 137 -25.08 12.28 -16.85
CA GLY A 137 -24.73 12.64 -18.23
C GLY A 137 -24.07 11.50 -19.02
N THR A 138 -23.42 11.86 -20.13
CA THR A 138 -22.71 10.93 -21.00
C THR A 138 -21.26 10.80 -20.54
N GLU A 139 -20.80 9.56 -20.33
CA GLU A 139 -19.41 9.27 -20.04
C GLU A 139 -18.55 9.53 -21.28
N VAL A 140 -17.44 10.23 -21.08
CA VAL A 140 -16.43 10.47 -22.10
C VAL A 140 -15.10 9.87 -21.63
N ASN A 141 -14.50 9.05 -22.47
CA ASN A 141 -13.29 8.31 -22.16
C ASN A 141 -12.08 8.89 -22.84
N TYR A 142 -10.93 8.80 -22.17
CA TYR A 142 -9.67 9.37 -22.59
C TYR A 142 -8.52 8.37 -22.42
N GLU A 143 -7.49 8.52 -23.24
CA GLU A 143 -6.22 7.83 -23.10
C GLU A 143 -5.11 8.84 -22.82
N TRP A 144 -4.21 8.51 -21.88
CA TRP A 144 -3.05 9.34 -21.59
C TRP A 144 -1.94 9.15 -22.61
N ASN A 145 -1.56 10.24 -23.27
CA ASN A 145 -0.37 10.32 -24.12
C ASN A 145 0.83 10.78 -23.27
N ALA A 146 1.66 9.84 -22.84
CA ALA A 146 2.82 10.13 -21.99
C ALA A 146 3.90 10.96 -22.71
N SER A 147 4.00 10.89 -24.05
CA SER A 147 4.96 11.67 -24.83
C SER A 147 4.53 13.11 -25.01
N GLY A 148 3.22 13.33 -25.20
CA GLY A 148 2.63 14.66 -25.36
C GLY A 148 2.18 15.28 -24.04
N LEU A 149 2.22 14.55 -22.93
CA LEU A 149 1.73 14.97 -21.62
C LEU A 149 0.29 15.53 -21.70
N SER A 150 -0.58 14.79 -22.37
CA SER A 150 -1.96 15.23 -22.61
C SER A 150 -2.94 14.05 -22.69
N TRP A 151 -4.20 14.34 -22.44
CA TRP A 151 -5.29 13.38 -22.63
C TRP A 151 -5.82 13.47 -24.06
N THR A 152 -6.10 12.32 -24.66
CA THR A 152 -6.75 12.19 -25.97
C THR A 152 -8.09 11.51 -25.78
N GLU A 153 -9.17 12.14 -26.25
CA GLU A 153 -10.51 11.56 -26.22
C GLU A 153 -10.60 10.34 -27.15
N LEU A 154 -11.32 9.27 -26.71
CA LEU A 154 -11.45 8.00 -27.41
C LEU A 154 -12.76 7.93 -28.20
#